data_b42e8364ac800b739773c0a11f1ff669
#
_entry.id   b42e8364ac800b739773c0a11f1ff669
#
_cell.length_a   1.000
_cell.length_b   1.000
_cell.length_c   1.000
_cell.angle_alpha   90.00
_cell.angle_beta   90.00
_cell.angle_gamma   90.00
#
_symmetry.space_group_name_H-M   'P 1'
#
loop_
_entity.id
_entity.type
_entity.pdbx_description
1 polymer ?
#
loop_
_entity_poly.entity_id
_entity_poly.type
_entity_poly.pdbx_seq_one_letter_code
_entity_poly.pdbx_strand_id
1 'polypeptide(L)'
;MSELVRVSAVEHLNARTLRVTFTDGLVRELDFAGRLPGVLASIDSDVVFAQAAVDSLAGTVSWPNGIDLDPDVLYGEQAASPAVQPRFVREYRLQQTA
;
A
#
# COMPACT_ATOMS: atom_id res chain seq x y z
N MET A 1 -9.55 3.70 -23.48
CA MET A 1 -9.99 2.92 -22.32
C MET A 1 -8.84 2.81 -21.33
N SER A 2 -9.10 3.21 -20.11
CA SER A 2 -8.05 3.17 -19.09
C SER A 2 -7.89 1.74 -18.57
N GLU A 3 -6.65 1.32 -18.41
CA GLU A 3 -6.37 0.04 -17.79
C GLU A 3 -6.57 0.16 -16.28
N LEU A 4 -7.00 -0.94 -15.69
CA LEU A 4 -7.13 -1.03 -14.25
C LEU A 4 -5.74 -1.12 -13.64
N VAL A 5 -5.35 -0.11 -12.86
CA VAL A 5 -4.06 -0.11 -12.18
C VAL A 5 -4.15 -0.99 -10.95
N ARG A 6 -3.15 -1.85 -10.79
CA ARG A 6 -3.09 -2.81 -9.69
C ARG A 6 -1.73 -2.71 -9.00
N VAL A 7 -1.67 -3.17 -7.76
CA VAL A 7 -0.38 -3.30 -7.06
C VAL A 7 0.38 -4.47 -7.65
N SER A 8 1.62 -4.24 -8.04
CA SER A 8 2.49 -5.29 -8.60
C SER A 8 3.58 -5.71 -7.63
N ALA A 9 3.96 -4.87 -6.67
CA ALA A 9 4.97 -5.21 -5.68
C ALA A 9 4.77 -4.37 -4.42
N VAL A 10 5.19 -4.92 -3.29
CA VAL A 10 5.22 -4.18 -2.03
C VAL A 10 6.49 -4.56 -1.28
N GLU A 11 7.09 -3.57 -0.62
CA GLU A 11 8.28 -3.78 0.19
C GLU A 11 8.11 -3.04 1.51
N HIS A 12 8.33 -3.74 2.61
CA HIS A 12 8.35 -3.13 3.93
C HIS A 12 9.70 -2.44 4.12
N LEU A 13 9.68 -1.12 4.31
CA LEU A 13 10.92 -0.35 4.45
C LEU A 13 11.37 -0.27 5.91
N ASN A 14 10.49 0.23 6.76
CA ASN A 14 10.74 0.30 8.20
C ASN A 14 9.42 0.58 8.92
N ALA A 15 9.36 0.27 10.20
CA ALA A 15 8.21 0.58 11.07
C ALA A 15 6.88 0.34 10.36
N ARG A 16 6.15 1.41 9.98
CA ARG A 16 4.86 1.33 9.30
C ARG A 16 4.93 1.92 7.89
N THR A 17 6.10 1.92 7.27
CA THR A 17 6.30 2.48 5.93
C THR A 17 6.41 1.37 4.91
N LEU A 18 5.61 1.47 3.84
CA LEU A 18 5.63 0.55 2.72
C LEU A 18 6.01 1.29 1.44
N ARG A 19 6.77 0.61 0.58
CA ARG A 19 6.96 1.02 -0.80
C ARG A 19 6.05 0.17 -1.66
N VAL A 20 5.11 0.81 -2.35
CA VAL A 20 4.11 0.12 -3.17
C VAL A 20 4.36 0.46 -4.63
N THR A 21 4.53 -0.56 -5.46
CA THR A 21 4.72 -0.41 -6.90
C THR A 21 3.45 -0.84 -7.61
N PHE A 22 3.05 -0.05 -8.60
CA PHE A 22 1.83 -0.30 -9.37
C PHE A 22 2.16 -0.75 -10.78
N THR A 23 1.17 -1.37 -11.43
CA THR A 23 1.35 -1.95 -12.77
C THR A 23 1.68 -0.90 -13.83
N ASP A 24 1.36 0.38 -13.59
CA ASP A 24 1.69 1.47 -14.51
C ASP A 24 3.08 2.06 -14.27
N GLY A 25 3.85 1.48 -13.35
CA GLY A 25 5.20 1.94 -13.04
C GLY A 25 5.27 2.98 -11.93
N LEU A 26 4.13 3.46 -11.41
CA LEU A 26 4.15 4.38 -10.28
C LEU A 26 4.62 3.66 -9.02
N VAL A 27 5.50 4.31 -8.26
CA VAL A 27 5.98 3.81 -6.97
C VAL A 27 5.66 4.87 -5.93
N ARG A 28 5.03 4.45 -4.84
CA ARG A 28 4.69 5.36 -3.73
C ARG A 28 5.20 4.78 -2.43
N GLU A 29 5.79 5.64 -1.60
CA GLU A 29 6.17 5.28 -0.24
C GLU A 29 5.21 5.95 0.73
N LEU A 30 4.57 5.14 1.56
CA LEU A 30 3.46 5.56 2.40
C LEU A 30 3.71 5.13 3.84
N ASP A 31 3.48 6.03 4.79
CA ASP A 31 3.65 5.79 6.21
C ASP A 31 2.28 5.65 6.88
N PHE A 32 2.04 4.50 7.48
CA PHE A 32 0.78 4.18 8.14
C PHE A 32 0.83 4.35 9.66
N ALA A 33 1.90 4.91 10.20
CA ALA A 33 2.03 5.08 11.66
C ALA A 33 0.89 5.92 12.19
N GLY A 34 0.16 5.39 13.19
CA GLY A 34 -1.00 6.07 13.76
C GLY A 34 -2.21 6.12 12.84
N ARG A 35 -2.21 5.34 11.76
CA ARG A 35 -3.29 5.34 10.77
C ARG A 35 -3.95 3.97 10.63
N LEU A 36 -3.91 3.15 11.67
CA LEU A 36 -4.42 1.77 11.65
C LEU A 36 -5.46 1.56 12.76
N PRO A 37 -6.60 2.27 12.71
CA PRO A 37 -7.64 2.11 13.73
C PRO A 37 -8.56 0.92 13.43
N GLY A 38 -9.38 0.55 14.40
CA GLY A 38 -10.41 -0.47 14.22
C GLY A 38 -9.84 -1.82 13.84
N VAL A 39 -10.40 -2.43 12.79
CA VAL A 39 -9.93 -3.76 12.35
C VAL A 39 -8.49 -3.73 11.86
N LEU A 40 -7.99 -2.56 11.44
CA LEU A 40 -6.61 -2.42 10.99
C LEU A 40 -5.61 -2.48 12.14
N ALA A 41 -6.06 -2.35 13.39
CA ALA A 41 -5.17 -2.47 14.53
C ALA A 41 -4.50 -3.83 14.61
N SER A 42 -5.08 -4.85 13.99
CA SER A 42 -4.50 -6.21 13.99
C SER A 42 -3.20 -6.29 13.20
N ILE A 43 -2.92 -5.34 12.32
CA ILE A 43 -1.63 -5.28 11.60
C ILE A 43 -0.69 -4.21 12.18
N ASP A 44 -1.09 -3.56 13.26
CA ASP A 44 -0.30 -2.47 13.86
C ASP A 44 0.72 -3.03 14.86
N SER A 45 1.64 -3.83 14.34
CA SER A 45 2.77 -4.35 15.10
C SER A 45 3.94 -4.52 14.13
N ASP A 46 5.16 -4.47 14.68
CA ASP A 46 6.36 -4.58 13.84
C ASP A 46 6.39 -5.90 13.07
N VAL A 47 6.05 -7.00 13.75
CA VAL A 47 6.12 -8.33 13.16
C VAL A 47 5.04 -8.52 12.10
N VAL A 48 3.79 -8.16 12.42
CA VAL A 48 2.68 -8.38 11.51
C VAL A 48 2.75 -7.45 10.31
N PHE A 49 3.02 -6.17 10.54
CA PHE A 49 3.06 -5.20 9.46
C PHE A 49 4.12 -5.56 8.43
N ALA A 50 5.26 -6.09 8.86
CA ALA A 50 6.34 -6.50 7.96
C ALA A 50 5.97 -7.66 7.05
N GLN A 51 4.84 -8.33 7.29
CA GLN A 51 4.37 -9.44 6.48
C GLN A 51 3.48 -9.00 5.31
N ALA A 52 3.41 -7.71 5.03
CA ALA A 52 2.67 -7.18 3.89
C ALA A 52 3.11 -7.86 2.60
N ALA A 53 2.15 -8.26 1.79
CA ALA A 53 2.42 -8.95 0.53
C ALA A 53 1.39 -8.54 -0.52
N VAL A 54 1.72 -8.77 -1.79
CA VAL A 54 0.77 -8.53 -2.88
C VAL A 54 -0.25 -9.64 -2.91
N ASP A 55 -1.52 -9.27 -2.94
CA ASP A 55 -2.61 -10.18 -3.27
C ASP A 55 -2.89 -10.02 -4.76
N SER A 56 -2.43 -10.97 -5.55
CA SER A 56 -2.54 -10.87 -7.01
C SER A 56 -3.97 -11.02 -7.51
N LEU A 57 -4.85 -11.65 -6.75
CA LEU A 57 -6.25 -11.76 -7.13
C LEU A 57 -6.97 -10.44 -6.90
N ALA A 58 -6.75 -9.81 -5.76
CA ALA A 58 -7.39 -8.53 -5.44
C ALA A 58 -6.65 -7.33 -6.03
N GLY A 59 -5.37 -7.50 -6.39
CA GLY A 59 -4.57 -6.41 -6.96
C GLY A 59 -4.19 -5.36 -5.93
N THR A 60 -3.97 -5.75 -4.70
CA THR A 60 -3.67 -4.84 -3.60
C THR A 60 -2.69 -5.47 -2.62
N VAL A 61 -2.44 -4.76 -1.52
CA VAL A 61 -1.58 -5.24 -0.44
C VAL A 61 -2.44 -5.91 0.61
N SER A 62 -2.02 -7.07 1.08
CA SER A 62 -2.72 -7.81 2.13
C SER A 62 -1.75 -8.42 3.13
N TRP A 63 -2.31 -8.90 4.22
CA TRP A 63 -1.57 -9.57 5.30
C TRP A 63 -2.13 -10.96 5.54
N PRO A 64 -1.34 -11.87 6.14
CA PRO A 64 -1.77 -13.26 6.35
C PRO A 64 -3.06 -13.41 7.16
N ASN A 65 -3.40 -12.43 7.99
CA ASN A 65 -4.62 -12.47 8.79
C ASN A 65 -5.89 -12.04 8.03
N GLY A 66 -5.79 -11.82 6.70
CA GLY A 66 -6.94 -11.46 5.88
C GLY A 66 -7.20 -9.96 5.74
N ILE A 67 -6.44 -9.13 6.42
CA ILE A 67 -6.56 -7.66 6.25
C ILE A 67 -5.97 -7.28 4.90
N ASP A 68 -6.67 -6.41 4.18
CA ASP A 68 -6.17 -5.82 2.93
C ASP A 68 -6.47 -4.33 2.89
N LEU A 69 -5.83 -3.64 1.94
CA LEU A 69 -6.00 -2.20 1.77
C LEU A 69 -6.68 -1.91 0.44
N ASP A 70 -7.33 -0.75 0.37
CA ASP A 70 -7.98 -0.30 -0.87
C ASP A 70 -6.90 0.17 -1.85
N PRO A 71 -6.78 -0.45 -3.04
CA PRO A 71 -5.74 -0.06 -4.00
C PRO A 71 -5.91 1.38 -4.50
N ASP A 72 -7.13 1.90 -4.56
CA ASP A 72 -7.35 3.29 -4.99
C ASP A 72 -6.82 4.27 -3.95
N VAL A 73 -6.94 3.94 -2.67
CA VAL A 73 -6.36 4.75 -1.59
C VAL A 73 -4.83 4.72 -1.68
N LEU A 74 -4.27 3.54 -1.93
CA LEU A 74 -2.81 3.40 -2.06
C LEU A 74 -2.29 4.18 -3.26
N TYR A 75 -3.03 4.17 -4.36
CA TYR A 75 -2.65 4.89 -5.58
C TYR A 75 -2.83 6.40 -5.44
N GLY A 76 -3.69 6.83 -4.52
CA GLY A 76 -3.93 8.26 -4.29
C GLY A 76 -5.11 8.81 -5.06
N GLU A 77 -5.88 7.98 -5.75
CA GLU A 77 -7.05 8.44 -6.51
C GLU A 77 -8.29 8.60 -5.65
N GLN A 78 -8.33 7.91 -4.51
CA GLN A 78 -9.46 7.99 -3.60
C GLN A 78 -8.95 8.33 -2.21
N ALA A 79 -9.55 9.32 -1.58
CA ALA A 79 -9.21 9.70 -0.22
C ALA A 79 -9.87 8.73 0.75
N ALA A 80 -9.09 8.22 1.71
CA ALA A 80 -9.64 7.50 2.84
C ALA A 80 -10.11 8.52 3.88
N SER A 81 -10.80 8.05 4.93
CA SER A 81 -11.07 8.93 6.06
C SER A 81 -9.74 9.37 6.67
N PRO A 82 -9.68 10.57 7.28
CA PRO A 82 -8.40 11.06 7.83
C PRO A 82 -7.73 10.10 8.80
N ALA A 83 -8.51 9.27 9.50
CA ALA A 83 -7.96 8.34 10.48
C ALA A 83 -7.14 7.22 9.84
N VAL A 84 -7.42 6.85 8.58
CA VAL A 84 -6.76 5.74 7.90
C VAL A 84 -5.94 6.18 6.68
N GLN A 85 -5.92 7.48 6.38
CA GLN A 85 -5.16 8.00 5.25
C GLN A 85 -3.66 7.92 5.58
N PRO A 86 -2.87 7.14 4.83
CA PRO A 86 -1.43 7.09 5.11
C PRO A 86 -0.77 8.43 4.80
N ARG A 87 0.34 8.71 5.50
CA ARG A 87 1.14 9.88 5.17
C ARG A 87 1.94 9.61 3.91
N PHE A 88 1.91 10.58 3.01
CA PHE A 88 2.70 10.53 1.79
C PHE A 88 4.16 10.81 2.12
N VAL A 89 5.05 9.89 1.73
CA VAL A 89 6.50 10.07 1.93
C VAL A 89 7.15 10.53 0.65
N ARG A 90 7.01 9.76 -0.42
CA ARG A 90 7.50 10.16 -1.74
C ARG A 90 6.89 9.30 -2.82
N GLU A 91 7.10 9.73 -4.07
CA GLU A 91 6.53 9.06 -5.23
C GLU A 91 7.45 9.27 -6.42
N TYR A 92 7.57 8.25 -7.25
CA TYR A 92 8.32 8.36 -8.50
C TYR A 92 7.81 7.29 -9.47
N ARG A 93 8.20 7.43 -10.76
CA ARG A 93 7.86 6.41 -11.76
C ARG A 93 9.11 5.66 -12.14
N LEU A 94 8.95 4.35 -12.30
CA LEU A 94 10.01 3.52 -12.84
C LEU A 94 10.22 3.92 -14.29
N GLN A 95 11.50 4.11 -14.66
CA GLN A 95 11.82 4.41 -16.04
C GLN A 95 11.81 3.13 -16.84
N GLN A 96 11.16 3.19 -18.00
CA GLN A 96 11.24 2.08 -18.94
C GLN A 96 12.40 2.35 -19.87
N THR A 97 13.34 1.42 -19.88
CA THR A 97 14.41 1.45 -20.88
C THR A 97 13.92 0.71 -22.11
N ALA A 98 13.98 1.40 -23.22
CA ALA A 98 13.58 0.80 -24.48
C ALA A 98 14.58 -0.28 -24.90
#